data_be93891cc8d375fedaed1c9c1fddbc5f
#
_entry.id   be93891cc8d375fedaed1c9c1fddbc5f
#
_cell.length_a   1.000
_cell.length_b   1.000
_cell.length_c   1.000
_cell.angle_alpha   90.00
_cell.angle_beta   90.00
_cell.angle_gamma   90.00
#
_symmetry.space_group_name_H-M   'P 1'
#
loop_
_entity.id
_entity.type
_entity.pdbx_description
1 polymer ?
#
loop_
_entity_poly.entity_id
_entity_poly.type
_entity_poly.pdbx_seq_one_letter_code
_entity_poly.pdbx_strand_id
1 'polypeptide(L)'
;DESTVTEDFATSVKMHTKGWKSFYYPHVYAFGMGPVNLNGYFKQQFRWATGTISVFKKLIWQFFTKPFSLRPIQWWEYLLSSSYYLVGLAFFCLMICPVIYLLFKVPSFFAKPEIYFLAFIPYITLSITVFYMVLGTRNYKMKDLFLGQLLGALTFTVYIRGAVSALLGFKTTFGITEKIKGNALPYIKLWPQLTMIYLSFIALVWGVNRFMYEKNMAILVNGFWVLYHFLILSSIFYFNKGNNEKV
;
A
#
# COMPACT_ATOMS: atom_id res chain seq x y z
N ASP A 1 21.53 13.27 -3.89
CA ASP A 1 21.85 12.19 -4.84
C ASP A 1 20.85 12.21 -5.99
N GLU A 2 21.28 12.62 -7.18
CA GLU A 2 20.43 12.76 -8.38
C GLU A 2 20.18 11.42 -9.11
N SER A 3 20.71 10.30 -8.59
CA SER A 3 20.59 8.98 -9.22
C SER A 3 19.21 8.33 -9.05
N THR A 4 18.33 8.96 -8.26
CA THR A 4 16.97 8.44 -7.97
C THR A 4 16.00 9.60 -7.77
N VAL A 5 14.73 9.34 -8.04
CA VAL A 5 13.63 10.32 -7.86
C VAL A 5 13.19 10.49 -6.38
N THR A 6 13.82 9.77 -5.46
CA THR A 6 13.74 9.94 -4.01
C THR A 6 15.11 10.34 -3.48
N GLU A 7 15.57 11.50 -3.94
CA GLU A 7 16.90 12.04 -3.70
C GLU A 7 17.19 12.26 -2.22
N ASP A 8 16.20 12.65 -1.44
CA ASP A 8 16.24 12.83 0.01
C ASP A 8 16.60 11.55 0.74
N PHE A 9 15.89 10.46 0.44
CA PHE A 9 16.13 9.15 1.03
C PHE A 9 17.51 8.58 0.63
N ALA A 10 17.87 8.66 -0.66
CA ALA A 10 19.16 8.21 -1.15
C ALA A 10 20.34 9.03 -0.57
N THR A 11 20.15 10.34 -0.40
CA THR A 11 21.13 11.23 0.22
C THR A 11 21.32 10.87 1.69
N SER A 12 20.27 10.57 2.43
CA SER A 12 20.35 10.13 3.83
C SER A 12 21.17 8.86 3.98
N VAL A 13 20.94 7.84 3.13
CA VAL A 13 21.74 6.61 3.10
C VAL A 13 23.21 6.92 2.85
N LYS A 14 23.50 7.76 1.84
CA LYS A 14 24.86 8.13 1.46
C LYS A 14 25.60 8.90 2.55
N MET A 15 24.91 9.79 3.27
CA MET A 15 25.47 10.53 4.40
C MET A 15 25.81 9.58 5.56
N HIS A 16 24.89 8.71 5.95
CA HIS A 16 25.11 7.77 7.05
C HIS A 16 26.20 6.74 6.73
N THR A 17 26.30 6.29 5.47
CA THR A 17 27.41 5.42 5.01
C THR A 17 28.78 6.10 5.13
N LYS A 18 28.83 7.43 5.05
CA LYS A 18 30.06 8.23 5.29
C LYS A 18 30.31 8.58 6.76
N GLY A 19 29.50 8.07 7.67
CA GLY A 19 29.63 8.31 9.11
C GLY A 19 28.97 9.57 9.63
N TRP A 20 28.28 10.34 8.78
CA TRP A 20 27.53 11.51 9.21
C TRP A 20 26.36 11.11 10.12
N LYS A 21 25.99 11.97 11.04
CA LYS A 21 24.83 11.82 11.92
C LYS A 21 23.75 12.80 11.47
N SER A 22 22.49 12.34 11.50
CA SER A 22 21.31 13.21 11.32
C SER A 22 20.60 13.43 12.64
N PHE A 23 19.96 14.59 12.74
CA PHE A 23 19.13 14.96 13.88
C PHE A 23 17.74 15.38 13.38
N TYR A 24 16.69 14.84 14.00
CA TYR A 24 15.33 15.23 13.69
C TYR A 24 14.95 16.48 14.48
N TYR A 25 14.54 17.54 13.78
CA TYR A 25 14.04 18.75 14.38
C TYR A 25 12.54 18.88 14.14
N PRO A 26 11.69 18.90 15.20
CA PRO A 26 10.24 18.72 15.07
C PRO A 26 9.46 19.97 14.68
N HIS A 27 10.12 21.07 14.32
CA HIS A 27 9.44 22.30 13.91
C HIS A 27 9.11 22.30 12.42
N VAL A 28 7.88 22.74 12.09
CA VAL A 28 7.41 22.86 10.71
C VAL A 28 7.70 24.26 10.21
N TYR A 29 8.61 24.39 9.25
CA TYR A 29 9.00 25.66 8.64
C TYR A 29 8.41 25.90 7.25
N ALA A 30 7.84 24.86 6.62
CA ALA A 30 7.31 24.95 5.27
C ALA A 30 5.99 24.22 5.16
N PHE A 31 5.06 24.81 4.41
CA PHE A 31 3.79 24.22 4.07
C PHE A 31 3.73 24.01 2.57
N GLY A 32 3.24 22.86 2.15
CA GLY A 32 3.11 22.51 0.74
C GLY A 32 1.74 21.95 0.42
N MET A 33 1.29 22.13 -0.82
CA MET A 33 0.04 21.56 -1.29
C MET A 33 0.28 20.13 -1.77
N GLY A 34 -0.49 19.17 -1.23
CA GLY A 34 -0.54 17.80 -1.71
C GLY A 34 -1.27 17.66 -3.05
N PRO A 35 -1.32 16.44 -3.63
CA PRO A 35 -2.12 16.17 -4.81
C PRO A 35 -3.60 16.45 -4.55
N VAL A 36 -4.26 17.15 -5.47
CA VAL A 36 -5.68 17.55 -5.33
C VAL A 36 -6.65 16.56 -5.99
N ASN A 37 -6.15 15.57 -6.72
CA ASN A 37 -6.96 14.55 -7.39
C ASN A 37 -6.25 13.19 -7.39
N LEU A 38 -6.99 12.13 -7.68
CA LEU A 38 -6.50 10.75 -7.68
C LEU A 38 -5.35 10.53 -8.67
N ASN A 39 -5.39 11.18 -9.85
CA ASN A 39 -4.32 11.07 -10.85
C ASN A 39 -2.99 11.61 -10.32
N GLY A 40 -3.02 12.82 -9.75
CA GLY A 40 -1.84 13.43 -9.13
C GLY A 40 -1.29 12.58 -7.99
N TYR A 41 -2.18 12.03 -7.16
CA TYR A 41 -1.81 11.15 -6.07
C TYR A 41 -1.14 9.85 -6.60
N PHE A 42 -1.73 9.18 -7.58
CA PHE A 42 -1.15 7.97 -8.16
C PHE A 42 0.19 8.23 -8.87
N LYS A 43 0.33 9.35 -9.57
CA LYS A 43 1.62 9.76 -10.16
C LYS A 43 2.69 9.96 -9.08
N GLN A 44 2.35 10.62 -7.97
CA GLN A 44 3.26 10.83 -6.85
C GLN A 44 3.67 9.51 -6.19
N GLN A 45 2.70 8.65 -5.89
CA GLN A 45 2.94 7.34 -5.27
C GLN A 45 3.76 6.42 -6.17
N PHE A 46 3.51 6.42 -7.47
CA PHE A 46 4.32 5.67 -8.45
C PHE A 46 5.79 6.12 -8.42
N ARG A 47 6.02 7.43 -8.45
CA ARG A 47 7.36 8.01 -8.37
C ARG A 47 8.07 7.59 -7.08
N TRP A 48 7.40 7.74 -5.94
CA TRP A 48 7.96 7.35 -4.65
C TRP A 48 8.24 5.85 -4.56
N ALA A 49 7.33 5.01 -5.02
CA ALA A 49 7.53 3.56 -5.05
C ALA A 49 8.75 3.18 -5.90
N THR A 50 8.85 3.73 -7.12
CA THR A 50 9.97 3.42 -8.02
C THR A 50 11.30 3.90 -7.44
N GLY A 51 11.34 5.13 -6.90
CA GLY A 51 12.56 5.68 -6.29
C GLY A 51 13.01 4.88 -5.08
N THR A 52 12.09 4.64 -4.14
CA THR A 52 12.40 3.93 -2.89
C THR A 52 12.83 2.48 -3.12
N ILE A 53 12.15 1.74 -4.01
CA ILE A 53 12.56 0.36 -4.36
C ILE A 53 13.89 0.34 -5.12
N SER A 54 14.20 1.38 -5.91
CA SER A 54 15.53 1.51 -6.52
C SER A 54 16.64 1.65 -5.45
N VAL A 55 16.36 2.40 -4.38
CA VAL A 55 17.29 2.49 -3.22
C VAL A 55 17.36 1.15 -2.48
N PHE A 56 16.22 0.46 -2.28
CA PHE A 56 16.19 -0.88 -1.68
C PHE A 56 17.11 -1.86 -2.40
N LYS A 57 17.04 -1.90 -3.74
CA LYS A 57 17.92 -2.75 -4.56
C LYS A 57 19.40 -2.44 -4.34
N LYS A 58 19.77 -1.14 -4.26
CA LYS A 58 21.15 -0.71 -3.96
C LYS A 58 21.55 -1.10 -2.54
N LEU A 59 20.66 -0.96 -1.56
CA LEU A 59 20.91 -1.33 -0.16
C LEU A 59 21.15 -2.84 0.00
N ILE A 60 20.35 -3.68 -0.65
CA ILE A 60 20.56 -5.14 -0.66
C ILE A 60 21.96 -5.46 -1.19
N TRP A 61 22.35 -4.89 -2.33
CA TRP A 61 23.69 -5.07 -2.89
C TRP A 61 24.79 -4.59 -1.93
N GLN A 62 24.61 -3.41 -1.33
CA GLN A 62 25.55 -2.83 -0.37
C GLN A 62 25.67 -3.68 0.91
N PHE A 63 24.56 -4.27 1.37
CA PHE A 63 24.57 -5.15 2.54
C PHE A 63 25.51 -6.35 2.37
N PHE A 64 25.52 -6.96 1.20
CA PHE A 64 26.41 -8.09 0.92
C PHE A 64 27.85 -7.69 0.57
N THR A 65 28.05 -6.51 -0.02
CA THR A 65 29.39 -6.07 -0.44
C THR A 65 30.13 -5.23 0.61
N LYS A 66 29.39 -4.50 1.44
CA LYS A 66 29.93 -3.57 2.46
C LYS A 66 29.11 -3.63 3.75
N PRO A 67 29.00 -4.78 4.44
CA PRO A 67 28.11 -4.97 5.60
C PRO A 67 28.41 -4.01 6.76
N PHE A 68 29.64 -3.59 6.93
CA PHE A 68 30.09 -2.69 8.01
C PHE A 68 29.94 -1.20 7.66
N SER A 69 29.37 -0.84 6.52
CA SER A 69 29.21 0.56 6.10
C SER A 69 28.10 1.29 6.85
N LEU A 70 27.21 0.57 7.52
CA LEU A 70 26.15 1.10 8.38
C LEU A 70 26.10 0.29 9.67
N ARG A 71 25.57 0.88 10.75
CA ARG A 71 25.33 0.16 12.00
C ARG A 71 24.15 -0.81 11.83
N PRO A 72 24.07 -1.92 12.60
CA PRO A 72 23.00 -2.92 12.47
C PRO A 72 21.60 -2.32 12.53
N ILE A 73 21.35 -1.37 13.44
CA ILE A 73 20.06 -0.69 13.55
C ILE A 73 19.75 0.16 12.31
N GLN A 74 20.74 0.82 11.71
CA GLN A 74 20.55 1.60 10.48
C GLN A 74 20.25 0.67 9.29
N TRP A 75 20.89 -0.50 9.22
CA TRP A 75 20.55 -1.52 8.22
C TRP A 75 19.08 -1.93 8.34
N TRP A 76 18.63 -2.25 9.55
CA TRP A 76 17.25 -2.62 9.81
C TRP A 76 16.27 -1.53 9.38
N GLU A 77 16.49 -0.30 9.83
CA GLU A 77 15.63 0.84 9.51
C GLU A 77 15.58 1.14 8.02
N TYR A 78 16.72 1.14 7.35
CA TYR A 78 16.78 1.43 5.92
C TYR A 78 16.19 0.32 5.06
N LEU A 79 16.44 -0.94 5.36
CA LEU A 79 15.86 -2.07 4.64
C LEU A 79 14.33 -2.10 4.84
N LEU A 80 13.86 -1.90 6.07
CA LEU A 80 12.43 -1.85 6.37
C LEU A 80 11.74 -0.69 5.65
N SER A 81 12.29 0.52 5.76
CA SER A 81 11.69 1.71 5.13
C SER A 81 11.71 1.63 3.60
N SER A 82 12.80 1.13 3.02
CA SER A 82 12.92 1.02 1.57
C SER A 82 12.09 -0.10 0.95
N SER A 83 11.75 -1.15 1.72
CA SER A 83 10.87 -2.24 1.29
C SER A 83 9.38 -1.90 1.36
N TYR A 84 8.99 -0.76 1.94
CA TYR A 84 7.60 -0.40 2.22
C TYR A 84 6.66 -0.61 1.02
N TYR A 85 7.06 -0.24 -0.18
CA TYR A 85 6.19 -0.33 -1.36
C TYR A 85 5.94 -1.76 -1.85
N LEU A 86 6.66 -2.77 -1.30
CA LEU A 86 6.31 -4.18 -1.52
C LEU A 86 4.98 -4.55 -0.85
N VAL A 87 4.48 -3.73 0.05
CA VAL A 87 3.13 -3.87 0.65
C VAL A 87 2.04 -3.99 -0.41
N GLY A 88 2.21 -3.37 -1.58
CA GLY A 88 1.27 -3.52 -2.70
C GLY A 88 1.09 -4.97 -3.15
N LEU A 89 2.18 -5.74 -3.22
CA LEU A 89 2.12 -7.17 -3.54
C LEU A 89 1.46 -7.97 -2.42
N ALA A 90 1.81 -7.68 -1.16
CA ALA A 90 1.18 -8.33 0.00
C ALA A 90 -0.34 -8.08 0.00
N PHE A 91 -0.77 -6.86 -0.24
CA PHE A 91 -2.19 -6.50 -0.35
C PHE A 91 -2.89 -7.26 -1.48
N PHE A 92 -2.26 -7.34 -2.65
CA PHE A 92 -2.80 -8.11 -3.78
C PHE A 92 -2.97 -9.60 -3.41
N CYS A 93 -1.96 -10.21 -2.79
CA CYS A 93 -2.05 -11.60 -2.35
C CYS A 93 -3.18 -11.80 -1.32
N LEU A 94 -3.30 -10.90 -0.34
CA LEU A 94 -4.37 -10.95 0.66
C LEU A 94 -5.76 -10.82 0.05
N MET A 95 -5.91 -10.06 -1.03
CA MET A 95 -7.18 -9.90 -1.73
C MET A 95 -7.51 -11.10 -2.63
N ILE A 96 -6.54 -11.60 -3.37
CA ILE A 96 -6.79 -12.64 -4.38
C ILE A 96 -6.95 -14.04 -3.75
N CYS A 97 -6.25 -14.35 -2.65
CA CYS A 97 -6.30 -15.66 -2.00
C CYS A 97 -7.72 -16.09 -1.59
N PRO A 98 -8.51 -15.27 -0.87
CA PRO A 98 -9.88 -15.67 -0.52
C PRO A 98 -10.81 -15.74 -1.74
N VAL A 99 -10.57 -14.97 -2.79
CA VAL A 99 -11.29 -15.09 -4.08
C VAL A 99 -11.02 -16.45 -4.72
N ILE A 100 -9.73 -16.85 -4.79
CA ILE A 100 -9.33 -18.17 -5.32
C ILE A 100 -9.96 -19.29 -4.50
N TYR A 101 -10.00 -19.18 -3.18
CA TYR A 101 -10.66 -20.19 -2.33
C TYR A 101 -12.16 -20.30 -2.63
N LEU A 102 -12.87 -19.18 -2.72
CA LEU A 102 -14.31 -19.22 -3.00
C LEU A 102 -14.62 -19.82 -4.37
N LEU A 103 -13.81 -19.50 -5.38
CA LEU A 103 -14.06 -19.96 -6.76
C LEU A 103 -13.56 -21.40 -7.01
N PHE A 104 -12.37 -21.74 -6.51
CA PHE A 104 -11.66 -22.97 -6.90
C PHE A 104 -11.39 -23.95 -5.76
N LYS A 105 -11.80 -23.66 -4.53
CA LYS A 105 -11.55 -24.49 -3.33
C LYS A 105 -10.07 -24.64 -2.95
N VAL A 106 -9.18 -23.80 -3.49
CA VAL A 106 -7.76 -23.86 -3.16
C VAL A 106 -7.51 -23.13 -1.85
N PRO A 107 -7.11 -23.82 -0.76
CA PRO A 107 -6.92 -23.18 0.53
C PRO A 107 -5.65 -22.31 0.53
N SER A 108 -5.74 -21.12 1.10
CA SER A 108 -4.60 -20.21 1.26
C SER A 108 -3.77 -20.54 2.49
N PHE A 109 -4.35 -21.25 3.45
CA PHE A 109 -3.70 -21.72 4.68
C PHE A 109 -4.38 -22.99 5.20
N PHE A 110 -3.62 -23.77 5.97
CA PHE A 110 -4.04 -25.07 6.49
C PHE A 110 -4.23 -25.01 8.01
N ALA A 111 -5.11 -24.12 8.48
CA ALA A 111 -5.45 -24.06 9.89
C ALA A 111 -6.96 -24.14 10.10
N LYS A 112 -7.38 -24.66 11.27
CA LYS A 112 -8.78 -24.64 11.67
C LYS A 112 -9.24 -23.17 11.85
N PRO A 113 -10.48 -22.82 11.46
CA PRO A 113 -11.00 -21.46 11.61
C PRO A 113 -10.86 -20.89 13.03
N GLU A 114 -11.02 -21.73 14.06
CA GLU A 114 -10.92 -21.34 15.46
C GLU A 114 -9.51 -20.84 15.81
N ILE A 115 -8.47 -21.55 15.33
CA ILE A 115 -7.06 -21.16 15.53
C ILE A 115 -6.76 -19.84 14.81
N TYR A 116 -7.31 -19.70 13.59
CA TYR A 116 -7.17 -18.46 12.84
C TYR A 116 -7.74 -17.28 13.62
N PHE A 117 -8.98 -17.36 14.10
CA PHE A 117 -9.59 -16.26 14.85
C PHE A 117 -8.90 -15.98 16.18
N LEU A 118 -8.46 -17.01 16.88
CA LEU A 118 -7.71 -16.86 18.14
C LEU A 118 -6.42 -16.06 17.95
N ALA A 119 -5.73 -16.23 16.84
CA ALA A 119 -4.52 -15.48 16.52
C ALA A 119 -4.83 -14.10 15.91
N PHE A 120 -5.80 -14.04 15.01
CA PHE A 120 -6.07 -12.85 14.20
C PHE A 120 -6.77 -11.73 14.98
N ILE A 121 -7.76 -12.06 15.82
CA ILE A 121 -8.54 -11.04 16.55
C ILE A 121 -7.65 -10.19 17.47
N PRO A 122 -6.78 -10.75 18.34
CA PRO A 122 -5.88 -9.96 19.15
C PRO A 122 -4.92 -9.11 18.31
N TYR A 123 -4.38 -9.67 17.21
CA TYR A 123 -3.47 -8.96 16.32
C TYR A 123 -4.13 -7.74 15.69
N ILE A 124 -5.31 -7.91 15.07
CA ILE A 124 -5.98 -6.79 14.39
C ILE A 124 -6.48 -5.74 15.38
N THR A 125 -6.98 -6.16 16.54
CA THR A 125 -7.41 -5.25 17.60
C THR A 125 -6.25 -4.40 18.08
N LEU A 126 -5.10 -5.02 18.39
CA LEU A 126 -3.90 -4.30 18.80
C LEU A 126 -3.40 -3.36 17.70
N SER A 127 -3.35 -3.82 16.45
CA SER A 127 -2.89 -3.03 15.31
C SER A 127 -3.76 -1.78 15.10
N ILE A 128 -5.08 -1.94 15.14
CA ILE A 128 -6.03 -0.83 15.01
C ILE A 128 -5.87 0.13 16.19
N THR A 129 -5.83 -0.40 17.41
CA THR A 129 -5.70 0.42 18.63
C THR A 129 -4.43 1.25 18.59
N VAL A 130 -3.28 0.63 18.32
CA VAL A 130 -1.98 1.33 18.26
C VAL A 130 -2.00 2.39 17.14
N PHE A 131 -2.53 2.06 15.95
CA PHE A 131 -2.62 3.01 14.84
C PHE A 131 -3.40 4.25 15.23
N TYR A 132 -4.61 4.08 15.77
CA TYR A 132 -5.45 5.23 16.12
C TYR A 132 -4.97 5.97 17.36
N MET A 133 -4.40 5.28 18.35
CA MET A 133 -3.79 5.94 19.52
C MET A 133 -2.62 6.84 19.10
N VAL A 134 -1.68 6.32 18.31
CA VAL A 134 -0.49 7.08 17.89
C VAL A 134 -0.87 8.28 17.00
N LEU A 135 -1.80 8.13 16.09
CA LEU A 135 -2.20 9.22 15.19
C LEU A 135 -3.20 10.17 15.84
N GLY A 136 -4.02 9.70 16.79
CA GLY A 136 -4.92 10.54 17.55
C GLY A 136 -4.18 11.60 18.38
N THR A 137 -2.99 11.29 18.90
CA THR A 137 -2.14 12.27 19.61
C THR A 137 -1.66 13.43 18.73
N ARG A 138 -1.76 13.30 17.40
CA ARG A 138 -1.35 14.30 16.42
C ARG A 138 -2.51 15.14 15.87
N ASN A 139 -3.67 15.13 16.53
CA ASN A 139 -4.87 15.88 16.16
C ASN A 139 -5.44 15.57 14.76
N TYR A 140 -5.16 14.39 14.20
CA TYR A 140 -5.82 13.96 12.97
C TYR A 140 -7.28 13.58 13.25
N LYS A 141 -8.20 14.00 12.36
CA LYS A 141 -9.59 13.56 12.44
C LYS A 141 -9.70 12.08 12.07
N MET A 142 -10.47 11.32 12.85
CA MET A 142 -10.66 9.88 12.62
C MET A 142 -11.16 9.57 11.20
N LYS A 143 -12.04 10.43 10.65
CA LYS A 143 -12.50 10.32 9.26
C LYS A 143 -11.34 10.38 8.25
N ASP A 144 -10.40 11.31 8.44
CA ASP A 144 -9.29 11.50 7.51
C ASP A 144 -8.31 10.32 7.58
N LEU A 145 -8.10 9.78 8.79
CA LEU A 145 -7.30 8.56 8.98
C LEU A 145 -7.94 7.36 8.25
N PHE A 146 -9.25 7.19 8.40
CA PHE A 146 -9.97 6.11 7.72
C PHE A 146 -9.93 6.27 6.20
N LEU A 147 -10.19 7.48 5.68
CA LEU A 147 -10.09 7.76 4.24
C LEU A 147 -8.67 7.54 3.72
N GLY A 148 -7.65 7.88 4.50
CA GLY A 148 -6.25 7.62 4.19
C GLY A 148 -5.95 6.12 4.04
N GLN A 149 -6.50 5.27 4.93
CA GLN A 149 -6.37 3.81 4.82
C GLN A 149 -7.04 3.25 3.56
N LEU A 150 -8.27 3.72 3.24
CA LEU A 150 -8.95 3.33 2.01
C LEU A 150 -8.13 3.71 0.77
N LEU A 151 -7.62 4.94 0.74
CA LEU A 151 -6.81 5.43 -0.37
C LEU A 151 -5.49 4.65 -0.49
N GLY A 152 -4.85 4.31 0.64
CA GLY A 152 -3.66 3.45 0.68
C GLY A 152 -3.94 2.07 0.07
N ALA A 153 -5.06 1.44 0.42
CA ALA A 153 -5.46 0.16 -0.14
C ALA A 153 -5.70 0.23 -1.67
N LEU A 154 -6.35 1.29 -2.17
CA LEU A 154 -6.56 1.49 -3.61
C LEU A 154 -5.25 1.65 -4.40
N THR A 155 -4.17 2.01 -3.72
CA THR A 155 -2.88 2.31 -4.35
C THR A 155 -2.04 1.06 -4.62
N PHE A 156 -2.49 -0.13 -4.23
CA PHE A 156 -1.72 -1.37 -4.35
C PHE A 156 -1.15 -1.62 -5.75
N THR A 157 -1.93 -1.36 -6.80
CA THR A 157 -1.50 -1.55 -8.19
C THR A 157 -0.41 -0.57 -8.60
N VAL A 158 -0.47 0.65 -8.07
CA VAL A 158 0.54 1.69 -8.31
C VAL A 158 1.87 1.29 -7.63
N TYR A 159 1.79 0.75 -6.42
CA TYR A 159 2.95 0.22 -5.71
C TYR A 159 3.58 -0.96 -6.43
N ILE A 160 2.78 -1.93 -6.88
CA ILE A 160 3.27 -3.06 -7.68
C ILE A 160 3.98 -2.57 -8.95
N ARG A 161 3.34 -1.68 -9.72
CA ARG A 161 3.94 -1.09 -10.93
C ARG A 161 5.25 -0.37 -10.62
N GLY A 162 5.29 0.44 -9.57
CA GLY A 162 6.49 1.16 -9.14
C GLY A 162 7.62 0.20 -8.75
N ALA A 163 7.29 -0.84 -7.95
CA ALA A 163 8.26 -1.85 -7.54
C ALA A 163 8.81 -2.64 -8.73
N VAL A 164 7.94 -3.13 -9.61
CA VAL A 164 8.35 -3.86 -10.84
C VAL A 164 9.21 -2.97 -11.73
N SER A 165 8.80 -1.70 -11.94
CA SER A 165 9.56 -0.72 -12.72
C SER A 165 10.99 -0.55 -12.19
N ALA A 166 11.14 -0.41 -10.87
CA ALA A 166 12.44 -0.26 -10.20
C ALA A 166 13.29 -1.52 -10.32
N LEU A 167 12.69 -2.70 -10.11
CA LEU A 167 13.40 -3.97 -10.20
C LEU A 167 13.92 -4.25 -11.61
N LEU A 168 13.13 -3.93 -12.64
CA LEU A 168 13.50 -4.05 -14.05
C LEU A 168 14.46 -2.94 -14.53
N GLY A 169 14.71 -1.91 -13.69
CA GLY A 169 15.65 -0.84 -14.00
C GLY A 169 15.11 0.24 -14.94
N PHE A 170 13.77 0.34 -15.08
CA PHE A 170 13.19 1.44 -15.85
C PHE A 170 13.42 2.77 -15.14
N LYS A 171 13.99 3.72 -15.88
CA LYS A 171 14.21 5.08 -15.37
C LYS A 171 12.91 5.85 -15.35
N THR A 172 12.55 6.40 -14.20
CA THR A 172 11.46 7.38 -14.08
C THR A 172 12.04 8.77 -14.12
N THR A 173 11.45 9.65 -14.94
CA THR A 173 11.81 11.06 -14.96
C THR A 173 11.15 11.79 -13.81
N PHE A 174 11.84 12.81 -13.29
CA PHE A 174 11.26 13.71 -12.30
C PHE A 174 10.15 14.53 -12.97
N GLY A 175 8.90 14.27 -12.59
CA GLY A 175 7.75 15.03 -13.07
C GLY A 175 7.12 15.85 -11.94
N ILE A 176 6.82 17.10 -12.19
CA ILE A 176 6.08 17.95 -11.24
C ILE A 176 4.67 17.39 -11.11
N THR A 177 4.21 17.17 -9.87
CA THR A 177 2.84 16.78 -9.60
C THR A 177 1.91 17.95 -9.92
N GLU A 178 1.01 17.75 -10.88
CA GLU A 178 0.01 18.76 -11.23
C GLU A 178 -0.87 19.07 -10.00
N LYS A 179 -0.90 20.33 -9.63
CA LYS A 179 -1.70 20.86 -8.50
C LYS A 179 -3.00 21.50 -8.98
N ILE A 180 -3.38 21.26 -10.23
CA ILE A 180 -4.58 21.80 -10.85
C ILE A 180 -5.75 20.84 -10.61
N LYS A 181 -6.92 21.37 -10.31
CA LYS A 181 -8.16 20.59 -10.26
C LYS A 181 -8.37 19.93 -11.63
N GLY A 182 -8.36 18.61 -11.67
CA GLY A 182 -8.46 17.85 -12.92
C GLY A 182 -9.72 17.00 -12.95
N ASN A 183 -10.06 16.51 -14.14
CA ASN A 183 -11.14 15.55 -14.34
C ASN A 183 -10.85 14.22 -13.65
N ALA A 184 -11.91 13.45 -13.38
CA ALA A 184 -11.80 12.08 -12.94
C ALA A 184 -10.90 11.27 -13.89
N LEU A 185 -10.18 10.29 -13.35
CA LEU A 185 -9.44 9.33 -14.16
C LEU A 185 -10.41 8.52 -15.02
N PRO A 186 -10.12 8.32 -16.31
CA PRO A 186 -10.86 7.36 -17.12
C PRO A 186 -10.85 5.97 -16.47
N TYR A 187 -11.98 5.32 -16.38
CA TYR A 187 -12.11 4.01 -15.73
C TYR A 187 -11.18 2.94 -16.33
N ILE A 188 -10.83 3.07 -17.60
CA ILE A 188 -9.83 2.19 -18.23
C ILE A 188 -8.47 2.23 -17.53
N LYS A 189 -8.08 3.34 -16.90
CA LYS A 189 -6.83 3.44 -16.12
C LYS A 189 -6.94 2.81 -14.72
N LEU A 190 -8.15 2.52 -14.30
CA LEU A 190 -8.48 1.88 -13.01
C LEU A 190 -8.82 0.38 -13.20
N TRP A 191 -8.57 -0.17 -14.39
CA TRP A 191 -8.92 -1.54 -14.72
C TRP A 191 -8.46 -2.59 -13.69
N PRO A 192 -7.29 -2.50 -13.02
CA PRO A 192 -6.90 -3.54 -12.08
C PRO A 192 -7.76 -3.52 -10.81
N GLN A 193 -8.11 -2.32 -10.31
CA GLN A 193 -9.02 -2.18 -9.16
C GLN A 193 -10.44 -2.67 -9.53
N LEU A 194 -10.93 -2.28 -10.70
CA LEU A 194 -12.25 -2.68 -11.20
C LEU A 194 -12.33 -4.19 -11.45
N THR A 195 -11.26 -4.80 -11.96
CA THR A 195 -11.18 -6.26 -12.12
C THR A 195 -11.26 -6.97 -10.78
N MET A 196 -10.54 -6.48 -9.76
CA MET A 196 -10.61 -7.06 -8.41
C MET A 196 -12.00 -6.90 -7.79
N ILE A 197 -12.67 -5.76 -7.98
CA ILE A 197 -14.06 -5.55 -7.55
C ILE A 197 -14.99 -6.57 -8.23
N TYR A 198 -14.87 -6.73 -9.54
CA TYR A 198 -15.68 -7.67 -10.32
C TYR A 198 -15.46 -9.11 -9.90
N LEU A 199 -14.20 -9.55 -9.75
CA LEU A 199 -13.86 -10.89 -9.29
C LEU A 199 -14.37 -11.15 -7.87
N SER A 200 -14.25 -10.14 -6.99
CA SER A 200 -14.78 -10.23 -5.62
C SER A 200 -16.30 -10.37 -5.62
N PHE A 201 -17.00 -9.64 -6.46
CA PHE A 201 -18.46 -9.78 -6.61
C PHE A 201 -18.86 -11.19 -7.05
N ILE A 202 -18.24 -11.73 -8.11
CA ILE A 202 -18.50 -13.09 -8.58
C ILE A 202 -18.20 -14.11 -7.48
N ALA A 203 -17.05 -13.96 -6.79
CA ALA A 203 -16.65 -14.87 -5.73
C ALA A 203 -17.65 -14.84 -4.56
N LEU A 204 -18.21 -13.68 -4.19
CA LEU A 204 -19.24 -13.59 -3.16
C LEU A 204 -20.51 -14.31 -3.55
N VAL A 205 -21.04 -14.07 -4.76
CA VAL A 205 -22.24 -14.74 -5.26
C VAL A 205 -22.04 -16.26 -5.29
N TRP A 206 -20.90 -16.70 -5.83
CA TRP A 206 -20.55 -18.13 -5.87
C TRP A 206 -20.35 -18.72 -4.47
N GLY A 207 -19.69 -17.99 -3.58
CA GLY A 207 -19.45 -18.39 -2.19
C GLY A 207 -20.74 -18.58 -1.41
N VAL A 208 -21.73 -17.69 -1.57
CA VAL A 208 -23.06 -17.85 -0.96
C VAL A 208 -23.71 -19.13 -1.47
N ASN A 209 -23.73 -19.35 -2.78
CA ASN A 209 -24.28 -20.58 -3.37
C ASN A 209 -23.58 -21.83 -2.82
N ARG A 210 -22.25 -21.86 -2.79
CA ARG A 210 -21.47 -22.96 -2.21
C ARG A 210 -21.82 -23.20 -0.73
N PHE A 211 -21.96 -22.16 0.06
CA PHE A 211 -22.26 -22.28 1.49
C PHE A 211 -23.62 -22.94 1.73
N MET A 212 -24.60 -22.70 0.87
CA MET A 212 -25.91 -23.37 0.97
C MET A 212 -25.83 -24.89 0.88
N TYR A 213 -24.89 -25.42 0.08
CA TYR A 213 -24.69 -26.84 -0.11
C TYR A 213 -23.63 -27.46 0.82
N GLU A 214 -22.48 -26.79 0.93
CA GLU A 214 -21.32 -27.37 1.62
C GLU A 214 -21.33 -27.13 3.13
N LYS A 215 -22.04 -26.11 3.63
CA LYS A 215 -22.11 -25.71 5.06
C LYS A 215 -20.73 -25.57 5.74
N ASN A 216 -19.69 -25.27 4.96
CA ASN A 216 -18.32 -25.18 5.44
C ASN A 216 -18.01 -23.77 5.97
N MET A 217 -17.61 -23.66 7.24
CA MET A 217 -17.28 -22.38 7.89
C MET A 217 -16.11 -21.64 7.21
N ALA A 218 -15.19 -22.34 6.57
CA ALA A 218 -14.12 -21.69 5.82
C ALA A 218 -14.63 -20.83 4.66
N ILE A 219 -15.81 -21.14 4.09
CA ILE A 219 -16.47 -20.31 3.07
C ILE A 219 -16.87 -18.96 3.66
N LEU A 220 -17.40 -18.96 4.89
CA LEU A 220 -17.79 -17.71 5.56
C LEU A 220 -16.58 -16.83 5.90
N VAL A 221 -15.49 -17.44 6.39
CA VAL A 221 -14.26 -16.70 6.68
C VAL A 221 -13.71 -16.02 5.42
N ASN A 222 -13.58 -16.77 4.33
CA ASN A 222 -13.11 -16.21 3.06
C ASN A 222 -14.11 -15.21 2.46
N GLY A 223 -15.43 -15.48 2.60
CA GLY A 223 -16.50 -14.56 2.20
C GLY A 223 -16.42 -13.23 2.93
N PHE A 224 -16.16 -13.25 4.24
CA PHE A 224 -15.92 -12.01 5.02
C PHE A 224 -14.75 -11.19 4.44
N TRP A 225 -13.61 -11.83 4.15
CA TRP A 225 -12.47 -11.13 3.57
C TRP A 225 -12.73 -10.61 2.17
N VAL A 226 -13.41 -11.38 1.32
CA VAL A 226 -13.78 -10.90 -0.02
C VAL A 226 -14.74 -9.72 0.08
N LEU A 227 -15.73 -9.75 0.97
CA LEU A 227 -16.65 -8.63 1.20
C LEU A 227 -15.90 -7.39 1.71
N TYR A 228 -15.01 -7.57 2.68
CA TYR A 228 -14.18 -6.49 3.21
C TYR A 228 -13.36 -5.81 2.09
N HIS A 229 -12.65 -6.59 1.28
CA HIS A 229 -11.87 -6.05 0.18
C HIS A 229 -12.74 -5.43 -0.93
N PHE A 230 -13.89 -6.03 -1.22
CA PHE A 230 -14.87 -5.48 -2.16
C PHE A 230 -15.34 -4.08 -1.74
N LEU A 231 -15.69 -3.90 -0.46
CA LEU A 231 -16.12 -2.60 0.07
C LEU A 231 -14.99 -1.57 0.05
N ILE A 232 -13.77 -1.97 0.46
CA ILE A 232 -12.60 -1.08 0.41
C ILE A 232 -12.32 -0.63 -1.02
N LEU A 233 -12.24 -1.56 -1.97
CA LEU A 233 -11.94 -1.23 -3.37
C LEU A 233 -13.06 -0.42 -4.01
N SER A 234 -14.32 -0.63 -3.62
CA SER A 234 -15.45 0.17 -4.10
C SER A 234 -15.36 1.65 -3.71
N SER A 235 -14.53 1.99 -2.71
CA SER A 235 -14.25 3.40 -2.40
C SER A 235 -13.55 4.15 -3.56
N ILE A 236 -13.08 3.46 -4.59
CA ILE A 236 -12.53 4.08 -5.82
C ILE A 236 -13.55 5.04 -6.47
N PHE A 237 -14.84 4.73 -6.41
CA PHE A 237 -15.90 5.58 -6.94
C PHE A 237 -16.07 6.87 -6.15
N TYR A 238 -15.72 6.85 -4.86
CA TYR A 238 -15.69 8.05 -4.03
C TYR A 238 -14.48 8.93 -4.35
N PHE A 239 -13.28 8.34 -4.46
CA PHE A 239 -12.04 9.09 -4.70
C PHE A 239 -11.86 9.55 -6.15
N ASN A 240 -12.49 8.87 -7.11
CA ASN A 240 -12.40 9.22 -8.54
C ASN A 240 -13.49 10.18 -8.98
N LYS A 241 -14.06 10.98 -8.09
CA LYS A 241 -14.98 12.05 -8.48
C LYS A 241 -14.19 13.19 -9.11
N GLY A 242 -14.56 13.59 -10.34
CA GLY A 242 -14.14 14.85 -10.90
C GLY A 242 -14.75 15.99 -10.06
N ASN A 243 -13.98 17.01 -9.77
CA ASN A 243 -14.51 18.20 -9.11
C ASN A 243 -15.33 18.99 -10.13
N ASN A 244 -16.59 18.64 -10.29
CA ASN A 244 -17.57 19.42 -11.05
C ASN A 244 -18.18 20.56 -10.20
N GLU A 245 -17.70 20.76 -8.99
CA GLU A 245 -18.10 21.91 -8.19
C GLU A 245 -17.40 23.16 -8.75
N LYS A 246 -18.17 23.94 -9.49
CA LYS A 246 -17.87 25.36 -9.74
C LYS A 246 -17.80 26.03 -8.37
N VAL A 247 -16.67 26.64 -8.07
CA VAL A 247 -16.56 27.64 -7.00
C VAL A 247 -17.27 28.88 -7.43
#